data_ccaf8e18e4aab66077f9c1618d3486eb
#
_entry.id   ccaf8e18e4aab66077f9c1618d3486eb
#
_cell.length_a   1.000
_cell.length_b   1.000
_cell.length_c   1.000
_cell.angle_alpha   90.00
_cell.angle_beta   90.00
_cell.angle_gamma   90.00
#
_symmetry.space_group_name_H-M   'P 1'
#
loop_
_entity.id
_entity.type
_entity.pdbx_description
1 polymer ?
#
loop_
_entity_poly.entity_id
_entity_poly.type
_entity_poly.pdbx_seq_one_letter_code
_entity_poly.pdbx_strand_id
1 'polypeptide(L)'
;MKSIKLDIKKKNSLRLTKQEKKNVIQDFEKYGILKFSDITQSHKLLFNFINQFSLSYANDANRRPERFDNSRIRNVDAGNQEIFLHSETSFSPSQPEIVWFYCVNPGSDGSGKTVYCDGLELWRKLSPKYKMFFLENPIEYKLRVPINKKISGNKKKKWFLEYPGVRNCFLNYRKNSLEFNFIKFAVEKSRIAKKLSFANHLLIPLESEPQILGRGFLNKKKINKEDYNYITALAYEITEEITWKKNDLIMIDNLRFMHGRRKINKKNKSRDIVTIQTMISNFGFGSTTSLK
;
A
#
# COMPACT_ATOMS: atom_id res chain seq x y z
N MET A 1 10.26 7.43 10.80
CA MET A 1 10.45 5.96 10.73
C MET A 1 11.20 5.44 11.95
N LYS A 2 10.79 4.32 12.54
CA LYS A 2 11.53 3.64 13.61
C LYS A 2 12.37 2.51 13.05
N SER A 3 13.67 2.51 13.35
CA SER A 3 14.57 1.40 13.03
C SER A 3 14.54 0.36 14.16
N ILE A 4 14.35 -0.89 13.79
CA ILE A 4 14.38 -2.03 14.70
C ILE A 4 15.63 -2.85 14.36
N LYS A 5 16.52 -3.02 15.34
CA LYS A 5 17.61 -3.99 15.26
C LYS A 5 17.12 -5.28 15.94
N LEU A 6 16.82 -6.28 15.15
CA LEU A 6 16.63 -7.62 15.66
C LEU A 6 18.00 -8.30 15.69
N ASP A 7 18.37 -8.90 16.81
CA ASP A 7 19.62 -9.71 16.90
C ASP A 7 19.41 -11.06 16.19
N ILE A 8 19.30 -10.98 14.87
CA ILE A 8 18.93 -12.10 14.00
C ILE A 8 20.13 -12.98 13.67
N LYS A 9 21.36 -12.45 13.79
CA LYS A 9 22.60 -13.19 13.47
C LYS A 9 22.77 -14.46 14.32
N LYS A 10 22.06 -14.57 15.44
CA LYS A 10 22.07 -15.76 16.30
C LYS A 10 20.96 -16.78 16.03
N LYS A 11 20.01 -16.48 15.12
CA LYS A 11 18.85 -17.36 14.86
C LYS A 11 18.90 -17.95 13.46
N ASN A 12 19.08 -19.24 13.33
CA ASN A 12 18.94 -19.98 12.07
C ASN A 12 17.51 -19.91 11.47
N SER A 13 16.55 -19.39 12.23
CA SER A 13 15.18 -19.13 11.78
C SER A 13 14.80 -17.71 12.21
N LEU A 14 14.30 -16.87 11.33
CA LEU A 14 13.77 -15.55 11.67
C LEU A 14 12.46 -15.62 12.49
N ARG A 15 12.28 -16.65 13.29
CA ARG A 15 11.11 -16.82 14.15
C ARG A 15 11.24 -15.98 15.41
N LEU A 16 10.32 -15.06 15.61
CA LEU A 16 10.24 -14.22 16.79
C LEU A 16 9.63 -15.00 17.96
N THR A 17 10.11 -14.74 19.16
CA THR A 17 9.41 -15.12 20.39
C THR A 17 8.08 -14.35 20.50
N LYS A 18 7.18 -14.80 21.35
CA LYS A 18 5.91 -14.10 21.62
C LYS A 18 6.14 -12.65 22.04
N GLN A 19 7.15 -12.40 22.88
CA GLN A 19 7.45 -11.06 23.38
C GLN A 19 8.06 -10.17 22.30
N GLU A 20 9.00 -10.67 21.49
CA GLU A 20 9.57 -9.93 20.37
C GLU A 20 8.48 -9.54 19.35
N LYS A 21 7.59 -10.48 19.02
CA LYS A 21 6.46 -10.21 18.13
C LYS A 21 5.53 -9.14 18.71
N LYS A 22 5.20 -9.22 19.99
CA LYS A 22 4.39 -8.22 20.69
C LYS A 22 5.03 -6.83 20.61
N ASN A 23 6.34 -6.74 20.86
CA ASN A 23 7.08 -5.47 20.78
C ASN A 23 7.04 -4.89 19.37
N VAL A 24 7.27 -5.71 18.34
CA VAL A 24 7.17 -5.27 16.92
C VAL A 24 5.78 -4.73 16.61
N ILE A 25 4.72 -5.43 17.05
CA ILE A 25 3.34 -5.00 16.84
C ILE A 25 3.07 -3.65 17.54
N GLN A 26 3.45 -3.50 18.81
CA GLN A 26 3.30 -2.25 19.55
C GLN A 26 4.03 -1.08 18.89
N ASP A 27 5.26 -1.30 18.43
CA ASP A 27 6.01 -0.31 17.69
C ASP A 27 5.33 0.04 16.36
N PHE A 28 4.78 -0.97 15.65
CA PHE A 28 4.09 -0.74 14.40
C PHE A 28 2.78 0.03 14.58
N GLU A 29 1.98 -0.27 15.59
CA GLU A 29 0.78 0.49 15.96
C GLU A 29 1.11 1.95 16.28
N LYS A 30 2.23 2.18 16.96
CA LYS A 30 2.68 3.54 17.33
C LYS A 30 3.25 4.31 16.15
N TYR A 31 4.19 3.74 15.43
CA TYR A 31 4.98 4.45 14.41
C TYR A 31 4.44 4.24 12.98
N GLY A 32 3.75 3.14 12.70
CA GLY A 32 3.15 2.78 11.41
C GLY A 32 4.14 2.48 10.29
N ILE A 33 5.44 2.72 10.52
CA ILE A 33 6.52 2.35 9.60
C ILE A 33 7.75 1.89 10.39
N LEU A 34 8.19 0.65 10.11
CA LEU A 34 9.34 0.04 10.75
C LEU A 34 10.37 -0.38 9.72
N LYS A 35 11.64 -0.19 10.06
CA LYS A 35 12.79 -0.65 9.29
C LYS A 35 13.52 -1.75 10.06
N PHE A 36 13.68 -2.91 9.43
CA PHE A 36 14.52 -4.02 9.88
C PHE A 36 15.78 -4.03 9.04
N SER A 37 16.91 -3.68 9.63
CA SER A 37 18.19 -3.57 8.91
C SER A 37 18.89 -4.91 8.81
N ASP A 38 19.38 -5.23 7.61
CA ASP A 38 20.15 -6.46 7.29
C ASP A 38 19.47 -7.73 7.80
N ILE A 39 18.14 -7.85 7.50
CA ILE A 39 17.30 -8.89 8.10
C ILE A 39 17.72 -10.30 7.68
N THR A 40 17.98 -10.54 6.41
CA THR A 40 18.42 -11.82 5.84
C THR A 40 18.74 -11.69 4.36
N GLN A 41 19.56 -12.60 3.84
CA GLN A 41 19.75 -12.79 2.39
C GLN A 41 18.86 -13.92 1.83
N SER A 42 18.26 -14.73 2.70
CA SER A 42 17.39 -15.84 2.31
C SER A 42 15.95 -15.37 2.11
N HIS A 43 15.45 -15.46 0.88
CA HIS A 43 14.07 -15.09 0.56
C HIS A 43 13.03 -16.00 1.24
N LYS A 44 13.39 -17.26 1.49
CA LYS A 44 12.55 -18.18 2.27
C LYS A 44 12.41 -17.71 3.73
N LEU A 45 13.52 -17.31 4.36
CA LEU A 45 13.50 -16.78 5.73
C LEU A 45 12.77 -15.42 5.78
N LEU A 46 13.00 -14.55 4.79
CA LEU A 46 12.27 -13.29 4.64
C LEU A 46 10.75 -13.53 4.62
N PHE A 47 10.28 -14.43 3.78
CA PHE A 47 8.86 -14.74 3.69
C PHE A 47 8.32 -15.35 4.98
N ASN A 48 9.08 -16.25 5.63
CA ASN A 48 8.73 -16.81 6.95
C ASN A 48 8.62 -15.73 8.03
N PHE A 49 9.48 -14.70 7.99
CA PHE A 49 9.39 -13.56 8.90
C PHE A 49 8.08 -12.79 8.69
N ILE A 50 7.77 -12.42 7.45
CA ILE A 50 6.55 -11.67 7.09
C ILE A 50 5.28 -12.48 7.42
N ASN A 51 5.32 -13.79 7.24
CA ASN A 51 4.22 -14.70 7.56
C ASN A 51 3.79 -14.66 9.03
N GLN A 52 4.69 -14.27 9.94
CA GLN A 52 4.35 -14.14 11.36
C GLN A 52 3.37 -12.99 11.62
N PHE A 53 3.20 -12.08 10.67
CA PHE A 53 2.34 -10.88 10.76
C PHE A 53 1.15 -10.92 9.81
N SER A 54 1.03 -11.95 8.96
CA SER A 54 0.06 -12.00 7.88
C SER A 54 -0.91 -13.17 8.03
N LEU A 55 -2.22 -12.92 7.90
CA LEU A 55 -3.26 -13.94 7.75
C LEU A 55 -3.51 -14.27 6.28
N SER A 56 -3.47 -13.24 5.43
CA SER A 56 -3.67 -13.39 4.00
C SER A 56 -2.88 -12.37 3.21
N TYR A 57 -2.69 -12.64 1.91
CA TYR A 57 -1.92 -11.82 0.99
C TYR A 57 -2.80 -11.29 -0.13
N ALA A 58 -2.52 -10.08 -0.61
CA ALA A 58 -3.18 -9.52 -1.77
C ALA A 58 -2.83 -10.29 -3.05
N ASN A 59 -3.82 -10.40 -3.93
CA ASN A 59 -3.69 -11.08 -5.22
C ASN A 59 -3.61 -10.12 -6.41
N ASP A 60 -3.57 -8.81 -6.17
CA ASP A 60 -3.63 -7.79 -7.22
C ASP A 60 -2.34 -7.68 -8.01
N ALA A 61 -1.23 -8.07 -7.38
CA ALA A 61 0.09 -8.04 -7.98
C ALA A 61 0.27 -9.02 -9.17
N ASN A 62 -0.81 -9.56 -9.73
CA ASN A 62 -0.77 -10.44 -10.90
C ASN A 62 -0.16 -9.79 -12.16
N ARG A 63 0.01 -8.48 -12.17
CA ARG A 63 0.68 -7.72 -13.24
C ARG A 63 2.19 -7.59 -13.02
N ARG A 64 2.67 -7.76 -11.79
CA ARG A 64 4.09 -7.65 -11.44
C ARG A 64 4.74 -9.04 -11.52
N PRO A 65 5.93 -9.17 -12.11
CA PRO A 65 6.64 -10.43 -12.16
C PRO A 65 6.88 -11.03 -10.78
N GLU A 66 6.72 -12.34 -10.69
CA GLU A 66 7.07 -13.11 -9.49
C GLU A 66 8.58 -13.16 -9.30
N ARG A 67 9.00 -13.26 -8.06
CA ARG A 67 10.41 -13.33 -7.68
C ARG A 67 10.66 -14.50 -6.73
N PHE A 68 11.85 -15.11 -6.90
CA PHE A 68 12.35 -16.13 -5.98
C PHE A 68 11.42 -17.34 -5.83
N ASP A 69 10.79 -17.77 -6.93
CA ASP A 69 9.80 -18.88 -6.97
C ASP A 69 8.68 -18.75 -5.92
N ASN A 70 8.38 -17.52 -5.52
CA ASN A 70 7.33 -17.21 -4.58
C ASN A 70 6.31 -16.24 -5.18
N SER A 71 5.10 -16.73 -5.41
CA SER A 71 4.00 -15.94 -5.98
C SER A 71 3.55 -14.74 -5.15
N ARG A 72 4.03 -14.59 -3.92
CA ARG A 72 3.73 -13.46 -3.03
C ARG A 72 4.82 -12.38 -3.04
N ILE A 73 6.02 -12.73 -3.49
CA ILE A 73 7.11 -11.77 -3.65
C ILE A 73 7.09 -11.27 -5.08
N ARG A 74 6.98 -9.98 -5.26
CA ARG A 74 6.80 -9.34 -6.57
C ARG A 74 7.82 -8.22 -6.78
N ASN A 75 8.15 -7.95 -8.04
CA ASN A 75 8.86 -6.73 -8.36
C ASN A 75 8.02 -5.51 -7.93
N VAL A 76 8.68 -4.42 -7.54
CA VAL A 76 8.03 -3.11 -7.57
C VAL A 76 7.80 -2.67 -9.01
N ASP A 77 7.01 -1.61 -9.23
CA ASP A 77 6.70 -1.15 -10.58
C ASP A 77 7.97 -0.87 -11.39
N ALA A 78 7.94 -1.37 -12.63
CA ALA A 78 9.03 -1.20 -13.57
C ALA A 78 9.10 0.24 -14.09
N GLY A 79 10.24 0.58 -14.66
CA GLY A 79 10.50 1.89 -15.26
C GLY A 79 11.22 2.85 -14.32
N ASN A 80 11.68 3.97 -14.91
CA ASN A 80 12.55 4.91 -14.22
C ASN A 80 11.82 6.18 -13.78
N GLN A 81 10.54 6.33 -14.12
CA GLN A 81 9.78 7.53 -13.79
C GLN A 81 9.47 7.61 -12.28
N GLU A 82 9.16 8.80 -11.83
CA GLU A 82 8.65 9.01 -10.48
C GLU A 82 7.33 8.25 -10.30
N ILE A 83 7.15 7.69 -9.10
CA ILE A 83 5.86 7.15 -8.64
C ILE A 83 5.34 8.10 -7.58
N PHE A 84 4.19 8.70 -7.85
CA PHE A 84 3.57 9.67 -6.97
C PHE A 84 3.09 9.04 -5.66
N LEU A 85 2.90 9.89 -4.64
CA LEU A 85 2.40 9.46 -3.34
C LEU A 85 1.02 8.80 -3.44
N HIS A 86 0.91 7.58 -2.95
CA HIS A 86 -0.32 6.79 -2.93
C HIS A 86 -0.30 5.76 -1.81
N SER A 87 -1.47 5.34 -1.38
CA SER A 87 -1.67 4.11 -0.63
C SER A 87 -1.96 2.98 -1.62
N GLU A 88 -1.25 1.88 -1.51
CA GLU A 88 -1.32 0.75 -2.45
C GLU A 88 -2.75 0.26 -2.64
N THR A 89 -3.24 0.24 -3.89
CA THR A 89 -4.58 -0.20 -4.31
C THR A 89 -5.76 0.37 -3.53
N SER A 90 -5.59 1.51 -2.86
CA SER A 90 -6.66 2.15 -2.07
C SER A 90 -7.87 2.63 -2.88
N PHE A 91 -7.78 2.59 -4.20
CA PHE A 91 -8.89 2.84 -5.13
C PHE A 91 -9.82 1.62 -5.33
N SER A 92 -9.55 0.48 -4.70
CA SER A 92 -10.29 -0.77 -4.87
C SER A 92 -10.50 -1.50 -3.55
N PRO A 93 -11.42 -2.50 -3.50
CA PRO A 93 -11.59 -3.36 -2.32
C PRO A 93 -10.35 -4.20 -1.96
N SER A 94 -9.38 -4.31 -2.87
CA SER A 94 -8.16 -5.11 -2.69
C SER A 94 -7.01 -4.34 -2.00
N GLN A 95 -7.32 -3.29 -1.24
CA GLN A 95 -6.30 -2.53 -0.50
C GLN A 95 -5.66 -3.40 0.59
N PRO A 96 -4.34 -3.67 0.53
CA PRO A 96 -3.65 -4.39 1.59
C PRO A 96 -3.51 -3.53 2.85
N GLU A 97 -3.47 -4.16 4.02
CA GLU A 97 -3.23 -3.46 5.28
C GLU A 97 -1.77 -3.09 5.48
N ILE A 98 -0.87 -3.98 5.02
CA ILE A 98 0.57 -3.76 5.16
C ILE A 98 1.24 -3.96 3.81
N VAL A 99 2.10 -3.02 3.46
CA VAL A 99 3.03 -3.16 2.34
C VAL A 99 4.43 -3.35 2.90
N TRP A 100 5.10 -4.39 2.39
CA TRP A 100 6.48 -4.68 2.71
C TRP A 100 7.35 -4.39 1.49
N PHE A 101 8.48 -3.72 1.73
CA PHE A 101 9.53 -3.54 0.74
C PHE A 101 10.82 -4.14 1.24
N TYR A 102 11.45 -4.96 0.41
CA TYR A 102 12.75 -5.56 0.72
C TYR A 102 13.77 -5.15 -0.33
N CYS A 103 14.93 -4.70 0.14
CA CYS A 103 16.03 -4.24 -0.69
C CYS A 103 16.96 -5.39 -1.06
N VAL A 104 16.87 -5.87 -2.29
CA VAL A 104 17.83 -6.82 -2.87
C VAL A 104 19.12 -6.08 -3.24
N ASN A 105 18.98 -4.92 -3.86
CA ASN A 105 20.08 -4.04 -4.23
C ASN A 105 19.64 -2.57 -4.18
N PRO A 106 20.31 -1.70 -3.41
CA PRO A 106 19.93 -0.28 -3.32
C PRO A 106 20.22 0.52 -4.58
N GLY A 107 21.04 -0.02 -5.49
CA GLY A 107 21.59 0.70 -6.63
C GLY A 107 22.88 1.43 -6.30
N SER A 108 23.49 2.05 -7.32
CA SER A 108 24.84 2.62 -7.21
C SER A 108 24.89 4.13 -7.01
N ASP A 109 23.82 4.86 -7.38
CA ASP A 109 23.86 6.34 -7.44
C ASP A 109 22.87 7.03 -6.46
N GLY A 110 22.19 6.25 -5.62
CA GLY A 110 21.23 6.75 -4.65
C GLY A 110 19.93 7.34 -5.24
N SER A 111 19.73 7.29 -6.57
CA SER A 111 18.49 7.70 -7.21
C SER A 111 17.37 6.69 -6.99
N GLY A 112 16.11 7.10 -7.22
CA GLY A 112 14.95 6.21 -7.05
C GLY A 112 14.66 5.90 -5.58
N LYS A 113 14.95 6.83 -4.67
CA LYS A 113 14.60 6.67 -3.25
C LYS A 113 13.12 6.42 -3.09
N THR A 114 12.76 5.48 -2.24
CA THR A 114 11.38 5.33 -1.79
C THR A 114 11.04 6.46 -0.84
N VAL A 115 9.89 7.07 -1.03
CA VAL A 115 9.38 8.16 -0.20
C VAL A 115 8.12 7.72 0.52
N TYR A 116 7.83 8.33 1.66
CA TYR A 116 6.59 8.06 2.41
C TYR A 116 6.08 9.33 3.09
N CYS A 117 4.75 9.46 3.16
CA CYS A 117 4.03 10.55 3.77
C CYS A 117 3.08 9.99 4.83
N ASP A 118 3.16 10.47 6.08
CA ASP A 118 2.24 10.06 7.14
C ASP A 118 0.87 10.75 6.95
N GLY A 119 -0.13 9.97 6.60
CA GLY A 119 -1.48 10.48 6.41
C GLY A 119 -2.14 11.00 7.69
N LEU A 120 -1.70 10.59 8.90
CA LEU A 120 -2.15 11.20 10.15
C LEU A 120 -1.64 12.63 10.26
N GLU A 121 -0.36 12.84 9.94
CA GLU A 121 0.26 14.16 9.99
C GLU A 121 -0.32 15.07 8.89
N LEU A 122 -0.49 14.55 7.68
CA LEU A 122 -1.14 15.28 6.61
C LEU A 122 -2.56 15.69 7.00
N TRP A 123 -3.34 14.77 7.55
CA TRP A 123 -4.69 15.05 8.04
C TRP A 123 -4.68 16.14 9.13
N ARG A 124 -3.73 16.08 10.05
CA ARG A 124 -3.57 17.08 11.11
C ARG A 124 -3.31 18.48 10.55
N LYS A 125 -2.45 18.59 9.54
CA LYS A 125 -2.03 19.85 8.89
C LYS A 125 -3.08 20.44 7.95
N LEU A 126 -3.97 19.62 7.37
CA LEU A 126 -5.03 20.13 6.50
C LEU A 126 -5.92 21.14 7.25
N SER A 127 -6.30 22.23 6.57
CA SER A 127 -7.20 23.25 7.12
C SER A 127 -8.60 22.69 7.35
N PRO A 128 -9.41 23.31 8.22
CA PRO A 128 -10.80 22.89 8.48
C PRO A 128 -11.64 22.76 7.21
N LYS A 129 -11.46 23.68 6.23
CA LYS A 129 -12.13 23.63 4.92
C LYS A 129 -11.96 22.28 4.24
N TYR A 130 -10.72 21.79 4.14
CA TYR A 130 -10.43 20.52 3.48
C TYR A 130 -10.83 19.31 4.30
N LYS A 131 -10.69 19.40 5.64
CA LYS A 131 -11.17 18.35 6.55
C LYS A 131 -12.66 18.10 6.38
N MET A 132 -13.47 19.15 6.44
CA MET A 132 -14.91 19.05 6.20
C MET A 132 -15.22 18.50 4.81
N PHE A 133 -14.56 19.06 3.78
CA PHE A 133 -14.74 18.58 2.41
C PHE A 133 -14.54 17.07 2.28
N PHE A 134 -13.44 16.51 2.81
CA PHE A 134 -13.12 15.08 2.67
C PHE A 134 -13.96 14.16 3.57
N LEU A 135 -14.50 14.66 4.67
CA LEU A 135 -15.42 13.90 5.52
C LEU A 135 -16.83 13.80 4.91
N GLU A 136 -17.24 14.80 4.12
CA GLU A 136 -18.58 14.84 3.52
C GLU A 136 -18.63 14.26 2.10
N ASN A 137 -17.50 14.21 1.41
CA ASN A 137 -17.47 13.91 -0.03
C ASN A 137 -16.61 12.66 -0.31
N PRO A 138 -17.21 11.47 -0.35
CA PRO A 138 -16.49 10.26 -0.73
C PRO A 138 -16.08 10.29 -2.21
N ILE A 139 -14.93 9.67 -2.50
CA ILE A 139 -14.41 9.51 -3.85
C ILE A 139 -15.13 8.31 -4.51
N GLU A 140 -15.52 8.48 -5.75
CA GLU A 140 -15.97 7.40 -6.63
C GLU A 140 -14.89 7.10 -7.67
N TYR A 141 -14.40 5.88 -7.66
CA TYR A 141 -13.51 5.34 -8.68
C TYR A 141 -14.32 4.45 -9.64
N LYS A 142 -14.19 4.70 -10.95
CA LYS A 142 -14.71 3.79 -12.00
C LYS A 142 -13.59 2.88 -12.43
N LEU A 143 -13.78 1.59 -12.28
CA LEU A 143 -12.70 0.60 -12.39
C LEU A 143 -12.97 -0.44 -13.46
N ARG A 144 -11.88 -0.89 -14.11
CA ARG A 144 -11.85 -2.05 -15.00
C ARG A 144 -10.77 -3.01 -14.56
N VAL A 145 -11.17 -4.24 -14.22
CA VAL A 145 -10.26 -5.30 -13.78
C VAL A 145 -10.35 -6.47 -14.75
N PRO A 146 -9.25 -6.95 -15.32
CA PRO A 146 -9.27 -8.07 -16.25
C PRO A 146 -9.78 -9.33 -15.55
N ILE A 147 -10.53 -10.15 -16.31
CA ILE A 147 -10.97 -11.46 -15.84
C ILE A 147 -9.82 -12.44 -16.09
N ASN A 148 -9.36 -13.10 -15.04
CA ASN A 148 -8.36 -14.15 -15.15
C ASN A 148 -9.02 -15.45 -15.59
N LYS A 149 -8.39 -16.21 -16.51
CA LYS A 149 -8.87 -17.53 -16.96
C LYS A 149 -9.06 -18.54 -15.82
N LYS A 150 -8.38 -18.37 -14.69
CA LYS A 150 -8.47 -19.28 -13.52
C LYS A 150 -9.73 -19.08 -12.66
N ILE A 151 -10.43 -17.93 -12.80
CA ILE A 151 -11.62 -17.62 -11.99
C ILE A 151 -12.71 -17.13 -12.94
N SER A 152 -13.87 -17.77 -12.94
CA SER A 152 -14.99 -17.34 -13.79
C SER A 152 -15.39 -15.89 -13.48
N GLY A 153 -15.77 -15.14 -14.49
CA GLY A 153 -16.18 -13.74 -14.35
C GLY A 153 -17.35 -13.58 -13.36
N ASN A 154 -18.30 -14.52 -13.36
CA ASN A 154 -19.45 -14.52 -12.43
C ASN A 154 -19.01 -14.71 -10.98
N LYS A 155 -18.08 -15.63 -10.70
CA LYS A 155 -17.53 -15.84 -9.35
C LYS A 155 -16.79 -14.59 -8.87
N LYS A 156 -16.01 -13.95 -9.74
CA LYS A 156 -15.31 -12.71 -9.44
C LYS A 156 -16.28 -11.56 -9.20
N LYS A 157 -17.35 -11.44 -10.01
CA LYS A 157 -18.40 -10.44 -9.82
C LYS A 157 -19.10 -10.61 -8.47
N LYS A 158 -19.48 -11.84 -8.09
CA LYS A 158 -20.10 -12.12 -6.79
C LYS A 158 -19.19 -11.66 -5.66
N TRP A 159 -17.91 -12.02 -5.70
CA TRP A 159 -16.93 -11.62 -4.69
C TRP A 159 -16.82 -10.08 -4.55
N PHE A 160 -16.74 -9.33 -5.66
CA PHE A 160 -16.68 -7.86 -5.60
C PHE A 160 -17.97 -7.24 -5.03
N LEU A 161 -19.14 -7.79 -5.32
CA LEU A 161 -20.42 -7.29 -4.80
C LEU A 161 -20.57 -7.45 -3.27
N GLU A 162 -19.80 -8.34 -2.67
CA GLU A 162 -19.77 -8.53 -1.21
C GLU A 162 -19.02 -7.39 -0.48
N TYR A 163 -18.23 -6.58 -1.19
CA TYR A 163 -17.49 -5.49 -0.57
C TYR A 163 -18.34 -4.22 -0.42
N PRO A 164 -18.35 -3.61 0.77
CA PRO A 164 -18.94 -2.29 0.96
C PRO A 164 -18.35 -1.26 0.00
N GLY A 165 -19.18 -0.39 -0.56
CA GLY A 165 -18.76 0.66 -1.49
C GLY A 165 -18.70 0.23 -2.96
N VAL A 166 -18.74 -1.08 -3.29
CA VAL A 166 -18.86 -1.51 -4.69
C VAL A 166 -20.29 -1.28 -5.21
N ARG A 167 -20.39 -0.65 -6.38
CA ARG A 167 -21.65 -0.34 -7.08
C ARG A 167 -21.50 -0.62 -8.57
N ASN A 168 -22.64 -0.80 -9.25
CA ASN A 168 -22.69 -0.91 -10.72
C ASN A 168 -21.72 -1.96 -11.29
N CYS A 169 -21.63 -3.13 -10.63
CA CYS A 169 -20.67 -4.16 -11.00
C CYS A 169 -21.24 -5.03 -12.13
N PHE A 170 -20.58 -5.06 -13.29
CA PHE A 170 -21.00 -5.87 -14.44
C PHE A 170 -19.81 -6.47 -15.20
N LEU A 171 -20.10 -7.52 -15.96
CA LEU A 171 -19.14 -8.17 -16.84
C LEU A 171 -19.15 -7.51 -18.22
N ASN A 172 -18.00 -7.01 -18.64
CA ASN A 172 -17.78 -6.54 -19.99
C ASN A 172 -17.14 -7.67 -20.82
N TYR A 173 -17.97 -8.46 -21.50
CA TYR A 173 -17.51 -9.61 -22.29
C TYR A 173 -16.60 -9.19 -23.45
N ARG A 174 -16.87 -8.03 -24.11
CA ARG A 174 -16.06 -7.53 -25.23
C ARG A 174 -14.62 -7.22 -24.79
N LYS A 175 -14.41 -6.76 -23.55
CA LYS A 175 -13.11 -6.39 -23.00
C LYS A 175 -12.53 -7.46 -22.05
N ASN A 176 -13.22 -8.59 -21.91
CA ASN A 176 -12.86 -9.66 -20.97
C ASN A 176 -12.51 -9.09 -19.58
N SER A 177 -13.40 -8.24 -19.06
CA SER A 177 -13.15 -7.50 -17.81
C SER A 177 -14.39 -7.41 -16.95
N LEU A 178 -14.17 -7.18 -15.66
CA LEU A 178 -15.16 -6.74 -14.70
C LEU A 178 -15.05 -5.22 -14.56
N GLU A 179 -16.18 -4.53 -14.74
CA GLU A 179 -16.25 -3.09 -14.52
C GLU A 179 -17.17 -2.79 -13.33
N PHE A 180 -16.76 -1.84 -12.49
CA PHE A 180 -17.54 -1.45 -11.31
C PHE A 180 -17.13 -0.07 -10.81
N ASN A 181 -17.99 0.54 -10.01
CA ASN A 181 -17.67 1.73 -9.24
C ASN A 181 -17.29 1.32 -7.82
N PHE A 182 -16.29 1.97 -7.25
CA PHE A 182 -15.89 1.81 -5.86
C PHE A 182 -15.91 3.15 -5.15
N ILE A 183 -16.68 3.22 -4.06
CA ILE A 183 -16.87 4.45 -3.28
C ILE A 183 -16.09 4.31 -1.98
N LYS A 184 -15.25 5.32 -1.72
CA LYS A 184 -14.37 5.35 -0.56
C LYS A 184 -14.10 6.79 -0.11
N PHE A 185 -13.97 7.02 1.19
CA PHE A 185 -13.52 8.31 1.68
C PHE A 185 -12.01 8.49 1.46
N ALA A 186 -11.60 9.76 1.22
CA ALA A 186 -10.17 10.11 1.13
C ALA A 186 -9.47 9.99 2.48
N VAL A 187 -10.23 10.10 3.56
CA VAL A 187 -9.77 9.95 4.94
C VAL A 187 -10.56 8.86 5.63
N GLU A 188 -9.86 7.91 6.22
CA GLU A 188 -10.45 6.79 6.95
C GLU A 188 -9.67 6.52 8.23
N LYS A 189 -10.32 5.85 9.17
CA LYS A 189 -9.65 5.43 10.41
C LYS A 189 -8.76 4.22 10.12
N SER A 190 -7.43 4.40 10.21
CA SER A 190 -6.52 3.26 10.13
C SER A 190 -6.89 2.22 11.18
N ARG A 191 -7.05 0.97 10.75
CA ARG A 191 -7.36 -0.15 11.67
C ARG A 191 -6.22 -0.41 12.65
N ILE A 192 -5.00 -0.17 12.23
CA ILE A 192 -3.77 -0.37 13.01
C ILE A 192 -3.57 0.82 13.96
N ALA A 193 -3.45 2.04 13.42
CA ALA A 193 -3.19 3.24 14.22
C ALA A 193 -4.41 3.76 15.00
N LYS A 194 -5.64 3.28 14.70
CA LYS A 194 -6.91 3.69 15.33
C LYS A 194 -7.25 5.19 15.21
N LYS A 195 -6.63 5.90 14.27
CA LYS A 195 -6.77 7.34 14.02
C LYS A 195 -7.15 7.62 12.58
N LEU A 196 -7.78 8.77 12.32
CA LEU A 196 -8.09 9.24 10.98
C LEU A 196 -6.81 9.54 10.21
N SER A 197 -6.70 9.00 9.00
CA SER A 197 -5.54 9.15 8.13
C SER A 197 -5.96 9.50 6.71
N PHE A 198 -5.27 10.44 6.07
CA PHE A 198 -5.38 10.76 4.67
C PHE A 198 -4.42 9.88 3.86
N ALA A 199 -4.76 8.60 3.71
CA ALA A 199 -3.98 7.62 2.97
C ALA A 199 -4.83 7.02 1.85
N ASN A 200 -4.67 7.54 0.64
CA ASN A 200 -5.53 7.25 -0.49
C ASN A 200 -4.77 7.31 -1.83
N HIS A 201 -5.51 7.28 -2.93
CA HIS A 201 -4.98 7.31 -4.31
C HIS A 201 -5.33 8.61 -5.07
N LEU A 202 -5.62 9.68 -4.33
CA LEU A 202 -6.07 10.94 -4.92
C LEU A 202 -4.94 11.70 -5.61
N LEU A 203 -3.71 11.60 -5.08
CA LEU A 203 -2.55 12.38 -5.55
C LEU A 203 -1.83 11.79 -6.77
N ILE A 204 -2.24 10.62 -7.26
CA ILE A 204 -1.73 10.04 -8.51
C ILE A 204 -2.50 10.58 -9.71
N PRO A 205 -1.82 10.98 -10.79
CA PRO A 205 -2.46 11.28 -12.08
C PRO A 205 -3.21 10.05 -12.62
N LEU A 206 -4.42 10.26 -13.17
CA LEU A 206 -5.27 9.16 -13.66
C LEU A 206 -4.63 8.36 -14.79
N GLU A 207 -3.88 9.01 -15.65
CA GLU A 207 -3.16 8.42 -16.78
C GLU A 207 -2.08 7.41 -16.34
N SER A 208 -1.64 7.48 -15.10
CA SER A 208 -0.68 6.53 -14.53
C SER A 208 -1.32 5.20 -14.11
N GLU A 209 -2.65 5.13 -14.08
CA GLU A 209 -3.41 4.00 -13.54
C GLU A 209 -4.46 3.49 -14.55
N PRO A 210 -4.07 2.67 -15.52
CA PRO A 210 -4.95 2.26 -16.63
C PRO A 210 -6.19 1.45 -16.21
N GLN A 211 -6.22 0.92 -14.99
CA GLN A 211 -7.39 0.27 -14.42
C GLN A 211 -8.43 1.25 -13.90
N ILE A 212 -8.08 2.53 -13.68
CA ILE A 212 -8.99 3.57 -13.24
C ILE A 212 -9.53 4.30 -14.48
N LEU A 213 -10.79 4.02 -14.84
CA LEU A 213 -11.46 4.64 -15.96
C LEU A 213 -11.93 6.06 -15.68
N GLY A 214 -12.03 6.40 -14.40
CA GLY A 214 -12.45 7.73 -13.94
C GLY A 214 -12.42 7.82 -12.42
N ARG A 215 -12.21 9.05 -11.94
CA ARG A 215 -12.22 9.38 -10.51
C ARG A 215 -12.90 10.74 -10.32
N GLY A 216 -13.78 10.80 -9.33
CA GLY A 216 -14.48 12.03 -8.96
C GLY A 216 -15.05 11.91 -7.56
N PHE A 217 -15.80 12.91 -7.10
CA PHE A 217 -16.56 12.81 -5.86
C PHE A 217 -18.01 12.43 -6.18
N LEU A 218 -18.59 11.58 -5.32
CA LEU A 218 -19.92 10.99 -5.53
C LEU A 218 -21.01 12.04 -5.76
N ASN A 219 -20.93 13.15 -5.04
CA ASN A 219 -21.88 14.27 -5.14
C ASN A 219 -21.54 15.28 -6.24
N LYS A 220 -20.67 14.91 -7.20
CA LYS A 220 -20.19 15.74 -8.32
C LYS A 220 -19.46 17.03 -7.90
N LYS A 221 -19.15 17.22 -6.61
CA LYS A 221 -18.24 18.29 -6.17
C LYS A 221 -16.86 18.09 -6.79
N LYS A 222 -16.12 19.16 -6.94
CA LYS A 222 -14.77 19.14 -7.51
C LYS A 222 -13.80 19.82 -6.57
N ILE A 223 -12.58 19.32 -6.53
CA ILE A 223 -11.43 20.06 -6.01
C ILE A 223 -10.86 20.79 -7.24
N ASN A 224 -10.72 22.11 -7.12
CA ASN A 224 -10.07 22.88 -8.17
C ASN A 224 -8.57 22.59 -8.22
N LYS A 225 -7.89 23.06 -9.28
CA LYS A 225 -6.47 22.80 -9.48
C LYS A 225 -5.60 23.40 -8.35
N GLU A 226 -5.96 24.55 -7.81
CA GLU A 226 -5.23 25.24 -6.77
C GLU A 226 -5.31 24.47 -5.46
N ASP A 227 -6.52 24.06 -5.04
CA ASP A 227 -6.74 23.23 -3.86
C ASP A 227 -6.00 21.90 -3.98
N TYR A 228 -6.03 21.26 -5.16
CA TYR A 228 -5.29 20.03 -5.41
C TYR A 228 -3.77 20.23 -5.29
N ASN A 229 -3.25 21.30 -5.89
CA ASN A 229 -1.83 21.64 -5.81
C ASN A 229 -1.40 21.94 -4.36
N TYR A 230 -2.23 22.65 -3.59
CA TYR A 230 -1.97 22.91 -2.17
C TYR A 230 -1.87 21.61 -1.36
N ILE A 231 -2.82 20.69 -1.53
CA ILE A 231 -2.82 19.40 -0.80
C ILE A 231 -1.61 18.58 -1.19
N THR A 232 -1.28 18.56 -2.48
CA THR A 232 -0.09 17.85 -3.00
C THR A 232 1.19 18.45 -2.44
N ALA A 233 1.36 19.77 -2.46
CA ALA A 233 2.52 20.45 -1.93
C ALA A 233 2.69 20.16 -0.42
N LEU A 234 1.60 20.22 0.35
CA LEU A 234 1.60 19.91 1.77
C LEU A 234 2.01 18.44 2.04
N ALA A 235 1.53 17.49 1.22
CA ALA A 235 1.92 16.09 1.33
C ALA A 235 3.42 15.89 1.07
N TYR A 236 3.96 16.57 0.04
CA TYR A 236 5.38 16.49 -0.28
C TYR A 236 6.28 17.22 0.72
N GLU A 237 5.80 18.30 1.37
CA GLU A 237 6.51 19.00 2.45
C GLU A 237 6.83 18.08 3.63
N ILE A 238 5.90 17.20 4.00
CA ILE A 238 6.05 16.27 5.13
C ILE A 238 6.58 14.90 4.73
N THR A 239 6.96 14.74 3.46
CA THR A 239 7.46 13.47 2.92
C THR A 239 8.89 13.22 3.39
N GLU A 240 9.13 12.02 3.90
CA GLU A 240 10.46 11.54 4.23
C GLU A 240 10.95 10.52 3.20
N GLU A 241 12.27 10.29 3.14
CA GLU A 241 12.92 9.37 2.21
C GLU A 241 13.55 8.18 2.92
N ILE A 242 13.46 7.00 2.30
CA ILE A 242 14.11 5.79 2.78
C ILE A 242 15.50 5.68 2.16
N THR A 243 16.52 5.70 3.01
CA THR A 243 17.88 5.33 2.61
C THR A 243 18.02 3.81 2.70
N TRP A 244 18.09 3.18 1.53
CA TRP A 244 18.19 1.73 1.42
C TRP A 244 19.61 1.23 1.65
N LYS A 245 19.71 0.09 2.35
CA LYS A 245 20.88 -0.78 2.35
C LYS A 245 20.44 -2.17 1.90
N LYS A 246 21.36 -2.94 1.35
CA LYS A 246 21.08 -4.33 0.98
C LYS A 246 20.53 -5.10 2.19
N ASN A 247 19.53 -5.93 1.95
CA ASN A 247 18.80 -6.74 2.95
C ASN A 247 17.96 -5.94 3.96
N ASP A 248 17.77 -4.62 3.77
CA ASP A 248 16.79 -3.88 4.56
C ASP A 248 15.36 -4.32 4.20
N LEU A 249 14.53 -4.51 5.22
CA LEU A 249 13.09 -4.73 5.09
C LEU A 249 12.34 -3.57 5.73
N ILE A 250 11.36 -3.02 5.02
CA ILE A 250 10.45 -1.99 5.53
C ILE A 250 9.05 -2.58 5.63
N MET A 251 8.37 -2.31 6.75
CA MET A 251 6.97 -2.62 7.02
C MET A 251 6.21 -1.31 7.10
N ILE A 252 5.17 -1.12 6.27
CA ILE A 252 4.39 0.13 6.17
C ILE A 252 2.91 -0.17 6.43
N ASP A 253 2.29 0.56 7.35
CA ASP A 253 0.83 0.63 7.50
C ASP A 253 0.24 1.37 6.29
N ASN A 254 -0.27 0.62 5.34
CA ASN A 254 -0.83 1.14 4.08
C ASN A 254 -2.20 1.84 4.27
N LEU A 255 -2.80 1.71 5.45
CA LEU A 255 -4.01 2.44 5.82
C LEU A 255 -3.68 3.81 6.45
N ARG A 256 -2.40 4.02 6.80
CA ARG A 256 -1.90 5.26 7.40
C ARG A 256 -0.97 6.03 6.49
N PHE A 257 -0.13 5.36 5.74
CA PHE A 257 0.89 6.00 4.91
C PHE A 257 0.57 5.96 3.43
N MET A 258 0.88 7.05 2.76
CA MET A 258 1.13 7.04 1.32
C MET A 258 2.63 6.85 1.08
N HIS A 259 2.97 6.15 0.02
CA HIS A 259 4.34 5.94 -0.41
C HIS A 259 4.50 6.22 -1.91
N GLY A 260 5.73 6.39 -2.33
CA GLY A 260 6.08 6.67 -3.72
C GLY A 260 7.56 6.41 -3.98
N ARG A 261 8.05 6.87 -5.12
CA ARG A 261 9.44 6.70 -5.50
C ARG A 261 9.91 7.90 -6.32
N ARG A 262 11.05 8.47 -5.95
CA ARG A 262 11.72 9.46 -6.79
C ARG A 262 12.16 8.83 -8.12
N LYS A 263 12.33 9.66 -9.13
CA LYS A 263 12.84 9.24 -10.44
C LYS A 263 14.16 8.47 -10.30
N ILE A 264 14.30 7.39 -11.07
CA ILE A 264 15.54 6.61 -11.14
C ILE A 264 16.36 7.13 -12.32
N ASN A 265 17.64 7.39 -12.10
CA ASN A 265 18.55 7.73 -13.19
C ASN A 265 18.76 6.53 -14.12
N LYS A 266 18.86 6.78 -15.42
CA LYS A 266 19.07 5.70 -16.43
C LYS A 266 20.32 4.86 -16.16
N LYS A 267 21.31 5.41 -15.45
CA LYS A 267 22.55 4.72 -15.08
C LYS A 267 22.38 3.74 -13.91
N ASN A 268 21.34 3.88 -13.10
CA ASN A 268 21.07 3.04 -11.91
C ASN A 268 20.32 1.76 -12.27
N LYS A 269 20.90 0.94 -13.15
CA LYS A 269 20.28 -0.31 -13.63
C LYS A 269 20.24 -1.43 -12.58
N SER A 270 21.01 -1.31 -11.52
CA SER A 270 21.17 -2.38 -10.51
C SER A 270 20.19 -2.25 -9.33
N ARG A 271 19.41 -1.15 -9.24
CA ARG A 271 18.44 -0.99 -8.17
C ARG A 271 17.36 -2.06 -8.25
N ASP A 272 17.23 -2.83 -7.17
CA ASP A 272 16.30 -3.96 -7.09
C ASP A 272 15.61 -3.98 -5.72
N ILE A 273 14.33 -3.63 -5.71
CA ILE A 273 13.45 -3.69 -4.55
C ILE A 273 12.30 -4.60 -4.91
N VAL A 274 11.92 -5.47 -3.99
CA VAL A 274 10.73 -6.31 -4.12
C VAL A 274 9.68 -5.90 -3.10
N THR A 275 8.42 -6.25 -3.38
CA THR A 275 7.28 -5.98 -2.51
C THR A 275 6.52 -7.25 -2.16
N ILE A 276 5.97 -7.27 -0.96
CA ILE A 276 4.99 -8.24 -0.49
C ILE A 276 3.81 -7.43 0.08
N GLN A 277 2.59 -7.91 -0.12
CA GLN A 277 1.39 -7.20 0.32
C GLN A 277 0.55 -8.10 1.21
N THR A 278 0.50 -7.78 2.51
CA THR A 278 -0.39 -8.42 3.48
C THR A 278 -1.78 -7.84 3.34
N MET A 279 -2.74 -8.65 2.89
CA MET A 279 -4.13 -8.23 2.76
C MET A 279 -4.77 -8.05 4.12
N ILE A 280 -4.62 -9.05 4.99
CA ILE A 280 -5.12 -9.04 6.37
C ILE A 280 -3.97 -9.43 7.30
N SER A 281 -3.65 -8.56 8.25
CA SER A 281 -2.68 -8.85 9.29
C SER A 281 -3.32 -9.67 10.41
N ASN A 282 -2.50 -10.37 11.19
CA ASN A 282 -2.95 -11.18 12.32
C ASN A 282 -2.95 -10.40 13.66
N PHE A 283 -2.98 -9.07 13.59
CA PHE A 283 -3.03 -8.16 14.73
C PHE A 283 -3.87 -6.92 14.39
N GLY A 284 -4.05 -6.00 15.37
CA GLY A 284 -4.87 -4.79 15.17
C GLY A 284 -6.38 -5.04 15.33
N PHE A 285 -6.81 -6.29 15.46
CA PHE A 285 -8.15 -6.59 15.98
C PHE A 285 -8.07 -6.39 17.49
N GLY A 286 -8.75 -5.37 18.03
CA GLY A 286 -9.01 -5.31 19.45
C GLY A 286 -9.58 -6.66 19.88
N SER A 287 -9.28 -7.11 21.08
CA SER A 287 -9.54 -8.43 21.64
C SER A 287 -11.02 -8.89 21.69
N THR A 288 -11.89 -8.30 20.87
CA THR A 288 -13.31 -8.64 20.76
C THR A 288 -13.79 -8.48 19.32
N THR A 289 -13.56 -9.51 18.54
CA THR A 289 -14.55 -10.03 17.56
C THR A 289 -14.05 -11.38 17.06
N SER A 290 -14.47 -12.44 17.73
CA SER A 290 -14.57 -13.76 17.12
C SER A 290 -15.37 -13.59 15.83
N LEU A 291 -14.73 -13.81 14.70
CA LEU A 291 -15.45 -14.09 13.46
C LEU A 291 -16.16 -15.43 13.66
N LYS A 292 -17.45 -15.38 13.96
CA LYS A 292 -18.38 -16.48 13.73
C LYS A 292 -18.83 -16.43 12.29
#